data_ac6262cae372b04617f391f8508f43f8
#
_entry.id   ac6262cae372b04617f391f8508f43f8
#
_cell.length_a   1.000
_cell.length_b   1.000
_cell.length_c   1.000
_cell.angle_alpha   90.00
_cell.angle_beta   90.00
_cell.angle_gamma   90.00
#
_symmetry.space_group_name_H-M   'P 1'
#
loop_
_entity.id
_entity.type
_entity.pdbx_description
1 polymer ?
#
loop_
_entity_poly.entity_id
_entity_poly.type
_entity_poly.pdbx_seq_one_letter_code
_entity_poly.pdbx_strand_id
1 'polypeptide(L)'
;MNSKQDVLYWGIINQLVVQENYRILTVSNDHQEIWLEPPTRKKKRVIRILRHDLDWSNWLERDMQVVLQKVDSLRRKTIRRGLEVVNLYISTFPPVDDWEFRTKEPLVAGKNSETKVHSFVIHSENIQQGLSDISHLLQFHPRVDTDKILTEPLLLENLKKEVFTVAQQKVKTEQQLFQYGKPRWTYIFIMIQLGMFFLLEFSGGSQSSQVLMKFGAKYNPSILAGEWWRFFTPMFLHIGFLHLLMNTVALFYLGSAVEKIFGSTRFFIIYMFAGFSGTLLSFALSSSLSAGASGAIFGCFGALLFFGVIHPNLFFRTMGMNILIVIGINLLFGFSVPSIDNAGHIGGLIGGFLAASIVHLPKHKHLVKQTIFLLTTVIFVSVFAYLGFSYPKFDPAVSLSVAQEYIDKEDYQAAYDLLRNTSQDHQYEADQLFLLSYIEIKQGNFDLAKQNLLTVIDIDPLYDEAYFNLALIYTHEGNYEQALELSEDALDIKPNNKDYKELYTQLMNSKESVE
;
A
#
# COMPACT_ATOMS: atom_id res chain seq x y z
N MET A 1 16.74 -26.10 48.91
CA MET A 1 18.19 -25.79 48.68
C MET A 1 18.34 -25.43 47.21
N ASN A 2 18.88 -24.28 46.90
CA ASN A 2 19.15 -23.92 45.50
C ASN A 2 20.29 -24.79 44.97
N SER A 3 20.11 -25.46 43.84
CA SER A 3 21.15 -26.27 43.20
C SER A 3 22.12 -25.40 42.39
N LYS A 4 23.36 -25.87 42.18
CA LYS A 4 24.30 -25.21 41.24
C LYS A 4 23.69 -25.06 39.84
N GLN A 5 22.87 -26.00 39.46
CA GLN A 5 22.10 -26.00 38.20
C GLN A 5 21.12 -24.81 38.12
N ASP A 6 20.38 -24.52 39.21
CA ASP A 6 19.47 -23.37 39.28
C ASP A 6 20.20 -22.04 39.11
N VAL A 7 21.33 -21.92 39.80
CA VAL A 7 22.17 -20.72 39.78
C VAL A 7 22.71 -20.47 38.37
N LEU A 8 23.23 -21.50 37.74
CA LEU A 8 23.78 -21.42 36.38
C LEU A 8 22.69 -21.07 35.37
N TYR A 9 21.53 -21.75 35.46
CA TYR A 9 20.38 -21.53 34.59
C TYR A 9 19.90 -20.07 34.63
N TRP A 10 19.55 -19.58 35.81
CA TRP A 10 19.06 -18.22 35.98
C TRP A 10 20.13 -17.16 35.79
N GLY A 11 21.40 -17.46 36.11
CA GLY A 11 22.52 -16.56 35.89
C GLY A 11 22.76 -16.30 34.39
N ILE A 12 22.74 -17.34 33.56
CA ILE A 12 22.86 -17.19 32.10
C ILE A 12 21.65 -16.43 31.53
N ILE A 13 20.42 -16.78 31.95
CA ILE A 13 19.20 -16.12 31.48
C ILE A 13 19.17 -14.63 31.85
N ASN A 14 19.59 -14.30 33.10
CA ASN A 14 19.67 -12.91 33.52
C ASN A 14 20.62 -12.11 32.63
N GLN A 15 21.81 -12.60 32.37
CA GLN A 15 22.77 -11.90 31.53
C GLN A 15 22.23 -11.73 30.08
N LEU A 16 21.63 -12.77 29.52
CA LEU A 16 21.04 -12.69 28.17
C LEU A 16 19.89 -11.69 28.10
N VAL A 17 18.96 -11.70 29.06
CA VAL A 17 17.76 -10.85 29.03
C VAL A 17 18.07 -9.42 29.46
N VAL A 18 18.83 -9.24 30.55
CA VAL A 18 19.08 -7.93 31.18
C VAL A 18 20.23 -7.20 30.48
N GLN A 19 21.38 -7.86 30.29
CA GLN A 19 22.60 -7.22 29.77
C GLN A 19 22.64 -7.26 28.24
N GLU A 20 22.41 -8.43 27.64
CA GLU A 20 22.45 -8.63 26.20
C GLU A 20 21.12 -8.33 25.48
N ASN A 21 20.10 -7.92 26.25
CA ASN A 21 18.81 -7.46 25.74
C ASN A 21 18.04 -8.50 24.89
N TYR A 22 18.26 -9.80 25.12
CA TYR A 22 17.47 -10.87 24.54
C TYR A 22 16.01 -10.78 24.99
N ARG A 23 15.09 -11.27 24.17
CA ARG A 23 13.66 -11.31 24.45
C ARG A 23 13.23 -12.72 24.78
N ILE A 24 12.42 -12.88 25.82
CA ILE A 24 11.77 -14.16 26.11
C ILE A 24 10.67 -14.40 25.09
N LEU A 25 10.75 -15.53 24.37
CA LEU A 25 9.73 -15.99 23.44
C LEU A 25 8.68 -16.86 24.14
N THR A 26 9.15 -17.88 24.83
CA THR A 26 8.32 -18.80 25.61
C THR A 26 9.03 -19.22 26.88
N VAL A 27 8.25 -19.53 27.90
CA VAL A 27 8.68 -20.12 29.15
C VAL A 27 7.78 -21.32 29.43
N SER A 28 8.32 -22.46 29.78
CA SER A 28 7.55 -23.62 30.25
C SER A 28 6.85 -23.33 31.59
N ASN A 29 5.74 -24.02 31.88
CA ASN A 29 4.96 -23.79 33.10
C ASN A 29 5.77 -24.04 34.37
N ASP A 30 6.75 -24.97 34.33
CA ASP A 30 7.65 -25.32 35.41
C ASP A 30 8.93 -24.47 35.43
N HIS A 31 9.06 -23.50 34.51
CA HIS A 31 10.20 -22.63 34.31
C HIS A 31 11.53 -23.39 34.07
N GLN A 32 11.45 -24.60 33.53
CA GLN A 32 12.64 -25.40 33.21
C GLN A 32 13.14 -25.16 31.78
N GLU A 33 12.29 -24.70 30.89
CA GLU A 33 12.64 -24.39 29.49
C GLU A 33 12.31 -22.93 29.15
N ILE A 34 13.30 -22.23 28.62
CA ILE A 34 13.13 -20.85 28.12
C ILE A 34 13.71 -20.73 26.73
N TRP A 35 12.95 -20.08 25.84
CA TRP A 35 13.39 -19.69 24.50
C TRP A 35 13.60 -18.20 24.44
N LEU A 36 14.74 -17.77 23.86
CA LEU A 36 15.17 -16.38 23.79
C LEU A 36 15.42 -15.97 22.33
N GLU A 37 14.90 -14.80 21.95
CA GLU A 37 15.14 -14.16 20.65
C GLU A 37 16.22 -13.08 20.77
N PRO A 38 17.18 -12.98 19.82
CA PRO A 38 18.23 -11.97 19.88
C PRO A 38 17.67 -10.55 19.64
N PRO A 39 18.31 -9.50 20.19
CA PRO A 39 17.85 -8.11 20.10
C PRO A 39 17.94 -7.54 18.69
N THR A 40 18.80 -8.05 17.84
CA THR A 40 19.00 -7.58 16.47
C THR A 40 19.08 -8.74 15.48
N ARG A 41 18.70 -8.47 14.21
CA ARG A 41 18.82 -9.45 13.12
C ARG A 41 20.27 -9.83 12.79
N LYS A 42 21.24 -9.02 13.18
CA LYS A 42 22.67 -9.33 12.99
C LYS A 42 23.10 -10.49 13.88
N LYS A 43 22.56 -10.60 15.11
CA LYS A 43 22.70 -11.77 15.98
C LYS A 43 21.58 -12.76 15.63
N LYS A 44 21.76 -13.61 14.64
CA LYS A 44 20.71 -14.47 14.06
C LYS A 44 20.30 -15.68 14.91
N ARG A 45 20.86 -15.88 16.09
CA ARG A 45 20.71 -17.12 16.87
C ARG A 45 19.63 -16.99 17.93
N VAL A 46 18.64 -17.86 17.84
CA VAL A 46 17.68 -18.11 18.91
C VAL A 46 18.35 -19.02 19.93
N ILE A 47 18.12 -18.80 21.22
CA ILE A 47 18.69 -19.60 22.26
C ILE A 47 17.56 -20.34 22.97
N ARG A 48 17.68 -21.64 23.08
CA ARG A 48 16.89 -22.49 23.98
C ARG A 48 17.74 -22.88 25.16
N ILE A 49 17.26 -22.68 26.38
CA ILE A 49 17.92 -23.14 27.60
C ILE A 49 16.95 -24.07 28.30
N LEU A 50 17.39 -25.30 28.50
CA LEU A 50 16.63 -26.33 29.20
C LEU A 50 17.42 -26.79 30.44
N ARG A 51 16.79 -26.70 31.60
CA ARG A 51 17.27 -27.29 32.86
C ARG A 51 16.63 -28.65 33.02
N HIS A 52 17.43 -29.70 32.84
CA HIS A 52 16.98 -31.08 32.95
C HIS A 52 18.16 -32.00 33.29
N ASP A 53 17.96 -32.92 34.24
CA ASP A 53 18.97 -33.91 34.52
C ASP A 53 19.00 -34.99 33.44
N LEU A 54 20.17 -35.16 32.83
CA LEU A 54 20.40 -36.04 31.70
C LEU A 54 20.94 -37.38 32.18
N ASP A 55 20.07 -38.40 32.30
CA ASP A 55 20.49 -39.72 32.72
C ASP A 55 21.20 -40.49 31.60
N TRP A 56 20.63 -40.46 30.37
CA TRP A 56 21.12 -41.21 29.22
C TRP A 56 21.21 -40.36 27.94
N SER A 57 22.23 -40.63 27.11
CA SER A 57 22.47 -39.89 25.86
C SER A 57 21.38 -40.07 24.82
N ASN A 58 20.60 -41.16 24.85
CA ASN A 58 19.47 -41.39 23.94
C ASN A 58 18.29 -40.44 24.20
N TRP A 59 18.09 -39.99 25.44
CA TRP A 59 17.11 -38.92 25.73
C TRP A 59 17.56 -37.61 25.11
N LEU A 60 18.85 -37.26 25.27
CA LEU A 60 19.45 -36.06 24.68
C LEU A 60 19.25 -36.06 23.15
N GLU A 61 19.52 -37.17 22.47
CA GLU A 61 19.33 -37.32 21.02
C GLU A 61 17.89 -37.07 20.61
N ARG A 62 16.93 -37.71 21.29
CA ARG A 62 15.48 -37.53 20.99
C ARG A 62 15.05 -36.08 21.14
N ASP A 63 15.42 -35.41 22.21
CA ASP A 63 15.06 -34.00 22.43
C ASP A 63 15.71 -33.09 21.37
N MET A 64 16.98 -33.31 21.03
CA MET A 64 17.66 -32.58 19.96
C MET A 64 16.94 -32.72 18.60
N GLN A 65 16.43 -33.92 18.28
CA GLN A 65 15.64 -34.16 17.06
C GLN A 65 14.28 -33.42 17.11
N VAL A 66 13.59 -33.44 18.22
CA VAL A 66 12.34 -32.71 18.44
C VAL A 66 12.58 -31.19 18.27
N VAL A 67 13.65 -30.67 18.83
CA VAL A 67 14.05 -29.27 18.69
C VAL A 67 14.30 -28.94 17.22
N LEU A 68 15.07 -29.76 16.50
CA LEU A 68 15.36 -29.56 15.09
C LEU A 68 14.08 -29.51 14.24
N GLN A 69 13.16 -30.46 14.44
CA GLN A 69 11.87 -30.51 13.74
C GLN A 69 11.00 -29.25 14.03
N LYS A 70 10.93 -28.85 15.31
CA LYS A 70 10.20 -27.64 15.72
C LYS A 70 10.77 -26.39 15.08
N VAL A 71 12.09 -26.24 15.08
CA VAL A 71 12.80 -25.09 14.49
C VAL A 71 12.65 -25.06 12.98
N ASP A 72 12.78 -26.20 12.29
CA ASP A 72 12.60 -26.28 10.82
C ASP A 72 11.16 -25.97 10.41
N SER A 73 10.18 -26.45 11.16
CA SER A 73 8.76 -26.09 10.96
C SER A 73 8.52 -24.59 11.11
N LEU A 74 9.11 -23.95 12.14
CA LEU A 74 9.02 -22.49 12.32
C LEU A 74 9.71 -21.72 11.19
N ARG A 75 10.88 -22.18 10.74
CA ARG A 75 11.57 -21.58 9.59
C ARG A 75 10.71 -21.59 8.34
N ARG A 76 10.11 -22.73 7.99
CA ARG A 76 9.24 -22.88 6.82
C ARG A 76 8.05 -21.93 6.88
N LYS A 77 7.40 -21.79 8.02
CA LYS A 77 6.25 -20.89 8.21
C LYS A 77 6.62 -19.40 8.12
N THR A 78 7.86 -19.04 8.43
CA THR A 78 8.32 -17.63 8.46
C THR A 78 9.07 -17.21 7.20
N ILE A 79 9.19 -18.07 6.17
CA ILE A 79 9.91 -17.81 4.90
C ILE A 79 11.35 -17.31 5.14
N ARG A 80 12.00 -17.75 6.21
CA ARG A 80 13.38 -17.38 6.52
C ARG A 80 14.35 -18.26 5.73
N ARG A 81 15.39 -17.64 5.15
CA ARG A 81 16.44 -18.34 4.39
C ARG A 81 17.40 -19.15 5.25
N GLY A 82 17.39 -18.98 6.55
CA GLY A 82 18.21 -19.76 7.50
C GLY A 82 17.87 -19.41 8.93
N LEU A 83 17.91 -20.40 9.82
CA LEU A 83 17.69 -20.24 11.24
C LEU A 83 18.72 -21.05 12.02
N GLU A 84 19.53 -20.37 12.85
CA GLU A 84 20.48 -21.00 13.76
C GLU A 84 19.95 -20.92 15.20
N VAL A 85 20.03 -22.03 15.91
CA VAL A 85 19.61 -22.15 17.30
C VAL A 85 20.79 -22.66 18.13
N VAL A 86 20.99 -22.03 19.27
CA VAL A 86 21.85 -22.55 20.34
C VAL A 86 20.95 -23.24 21.36
N ASN A 87 21.08 -24.53 21.50
CA ASN A 87 20.31 -25.37 22.39
C ASN A 87 21.20 -25.79 23.57
N LEU A 88 20.93 -25.20 24.73
CA LEU A 88 21.74 -25.35 25.93
C LEU A 88 21.00 -26.21 26.94
N TYR A 89 21.61 -27.35 27.29
CA TYR A 89 21.18 -28.21 28.38
C TYR A 89 21.98 -27.90 29.62
N ILE A 90 21.30 -27.71 30.74
CA ILE A 90 21.92 -27.53 32.07
C ILE A 90 21.51 -28.71 32.94
N SER A 91 22.46 -29.58 33.24
CA SER A 91 22.27 -30.81 34.01
C SER A 91 23.13 -30.79 35.27
N THR A 92 22.74 -31.55 36.30
CA THR A 92 23.54 -31.71 37.48
C THR A 92 24.77 -32.57 37.18
N PHE A 93 24.56 -33.68 36.49
CA PHE A 93 25.59 -34.61 36.07
C PHE A 93 25.56 -34.82 34.56
N PRO A 94 26.67 -35.25 33.92
CA PRO A 94 26.64 -35.67 32.53
C PRO A 94 25.83 -36.96 32.35
N PRO A 95 25.34 -37.29 31.15
CA PRO A 95 24.81 -38.63 30.86
C PRO A 95 25.80 -39.73 31.23
N VAL A 96 25.25 -40.88 31.67
CA VAL A 96 26.07 -42.02 32.16
C VAL A 96 26.83 -42.72 31.03
N ASP A 97 26.30 -42.67 29.82
CA ASP A 97 26.87 -43.24 28.61
C ASP A 97 27.60 -42.16 27.78
N ASP A 98 28.35 -42.57 26.75
CA ASP A 98 29.04 -41.66 25.83
C ASP A 98 28.04 -40.76 25.12
N TRP A 99 28.23 -39.44 25.21
CA TRP A 99 27.30 -38.47 24.69
C TRP A 99 27.98 -37.35 23.89
N GLU A 100 29.25 -37.05 24.09
CA GLU A 100 29.95 -35.89 23.52
C GLU A 100 29.92 -35.90 21.99
N PHE A 101 29.97 -37.08 21.37
CA PHE A 101 29.90 -37.23 19.91
C PHE A 101 28.57 -36.71 19.34
N ARG A 102 27.46 -36.71 20.12
CA ARG A 102 26.13 -36.22 19.68
C ARG A 102 26.06 -34.71 19.59
N THR A 103 26.85 -33.98 20.37
CA THR A 103 26.87 -32.52 20.43
C THR A 103 28.05 -31.89 19.68
N LYS A 104 28.98 -32.71 19.17
CA LYS A 104 30.19 -32.25 18.48
C LYS A 104 29.90 -31.47 17.21
N GLU A 105 28.88 -31.91 16.45
CA GLU A 105 28.46 -31.24 15.24
C GLU A 105 27.01 -30.76 15.36
N PRO A 106 26.65 -29.61 14.70
CA PRO A 106 25.27 -29.13 14.73
C PRO A 106 24.35 -30.07 13.96
N LEU A 107 23.16 -30.32 14.48
CA LEU A 107 22.09 -30.95 13.71
C LEU A 107 21.59 -30.01 12.65
N VAL A 108 21.38 -30.55 11.42
CA VAL A 108 20.97 -29.76 10.26
C VAL A 108 19.71 -30.30 9.64
N ALA A 109 18.86 -29.41 9.13
CA ALA A 109 17.66 -29.72 8.35
C ALA A 109 17.44 -28.73 7.22
N GLY A 110 16.64 -29.14 6.21
CA GLY A 110 16.35 -28.33 5.03
C GLY A 110 17.32 -28.57 3.87
N LYS A 111 16.90 -28.09 2.66
CA LYS A 111 17.68 -28.20 1.41
C LYS A 111 18.95 -27.45 1.53
N ASN A 112 20.05 -27.48 1.76
CA ASN A 112 21.24 -26.66 1.98
C ASN A 112 21.52 -26.33 3.46
N SER A 113 21.13 -27.20 4.38
CA SER A 113 21.41 -27.00 5.83
C SER A 113 20.92 -25.63 6.35
N GLU A 114 19.74 -25.22 5.92
CA GLU A 114 19.16 -23.92 6.26
C GLU A 114 18.76 -23.78 7.72
N THR A 115 18.49 -24.91 8.39
CA THR A 115 18.26 -24.98 9.84
C THR A 115 19.46 -25.63 10.50
N LYS A 116 20.05 -24.97 11.49
CA LYS A 116 21.18 -25.48 12.29
C LYS A 116 20.87 -25.37 13.75
N VAL A 117 21.05 -26.46 14.48
CA VAL A 117 20.90 -26.53 15.93
C VAL A 117 22.22 -26.96 16.55
N HIS A 118 22.87 -26.03 17.23
CA HIS A 118 24.11 -26.28 18.00
C HIS A 118 23.71 -26.63 19.42
N SER A 119 24.00 -27.83 19.87
CA SER A 119 23.65 -28.31 21.21
C SER A 119 24.88 -28.37 22.13
N PHE A 120 24.70 -27.91 23.37
CA PHE A 120 25.72 -27.89 24.39
C PHE A 120 25.14 -28.45 25.68
N VAL A 121 25.96 -29.21 26.41
CA VAL A 121 25.60 -29.72 27.73
C VAL A 121 26.59 -29.13 28.75
N ILE A 122 26.03 -28.37 29.70
CA ILE A 122 26.78 -27.85 30.84
C ILE A 122 26.34 -28.58 32.10
N HIS A 123 27.29 -29.18 32.81
CA HIS A 123 27.07 -29.89 34.06
C HIS A 123 28.06 -29.40 35.16
N SER A 124 27.88 -29.86 36.38
CA SER A 124 28.64 -29.37 37.54
C SER A 124 30.17 -29.46 37.40
N GLU A 125 30.68 -30.38 36.58
CA GLU A 125 32.11 -30.62 36.41
C GLU A 125 32.74 -29.83 35.27
N ASN A 126 31.94 -29.34 34.27
CA ASN A 126 32.45 -28.66 33.08
C ASN A 126 31.99 -27.20 32.93
N ILE A 127 31.50 -26.54 34.00
CA ILE A 127 30.87 -25.20 33.93
C ILE A 127 31.73 -24.22 33.16
N GLN A 128 33.01 -24.07 33.50
CA GLN A 128 33.91 -23.07 32.88
C GLN A 128 34.16 -23.37 31.40
N GLN A 129 34.39 -24.64 31.07
CA GLN A 129 34.59 -25.07 29.69
C GLN A 129 33.31 -24.88 28.89
N GLY A 130 32.16 -25.32 29.37
CA GLY A 130 30.87 -25.17 28.68
C GLY A 130 30.46 -23.69 28.44
N LEU A 131 30.73 -22.80 29.41
CA LEU A 131 30.54 -21.36 29.25
C LEU A 131 31.50 -20.77 28.18
N SER A 132 32.75 -21.25 28.12
CA SER A 132 33.71 -20.87 27.09
C SER A 132 33.24 -21.30 25.69
N ASP A 133 32.79 -22.55 25.56
CA ASP A 133 32.36 -23.14 24.28
C ASP A 133 31.16 -22.39 23.66
N ILE A 134 30.17 -22.01 24.48
CA ILE A 134 29.04 -21.22 24.00
C ILE A 134 29.37 -19.76 23.68
N SER A 135 30.44 -19.21 24.29
CA SER A 135 30.85 -17.81 24.16
C SER A 135 31.10 -17.42 22.70
N HIS A 136 31.79 -18.28 21.94
CA HIS A 136 32.07 -18.03 20.53
C HIS A 136 30.80 -17.89 19.68
N LEU A 137 29.79 -18.71 19.97
CA LEU A 137 28.51 -18.68 19.26
C LEU A 137 27.59 -17.53 19.69
N LEU A 138 27.61 -17.19 20.98
CA LEU A 138 26.79 -16.13 21.55
C LEU A 138 27.40 -14.74 21.34
N GLN A 139 28.68 -14.64 20.98
CA GLN A 139 29.44 -13.38 20.87
C GLN A 139 29.46 -12.56 22.16
N PHE A 140 29.34 -13.23 23.30
CA PHE A 140 29.58 -12.68 24.64
C PHE A 140 30.03 -13.80 25.58
N HIS A 141 30.72 -13.46 26.68
CA HIS A 141 31.20 -14.42 27.67
C HIS A 141 30.29 -14.41 28.90
N PRO A 142 29.41 -15.41 29.08
CA PRO A 142 28.63 -15.51 30.32
C PRO A 142 29.53 -15.68 31.51
N ARG A 143 29.33 -14.87 32.55
CA ARG A 143 30.06 -14.94 33.79
C ARG A 143 29.09 -15.16 34.93
N VAL A 144 29.01 -16.39 35.43
CA VAL A 144 28.13 -16.75 36.53
C VAL A 144 28.99 -17.17 37.74
N ASP A 145 28.94 -16.34 38.78
CA ASP A 145 29.59 -16.68 40.07
C ASP A 145 28.64 -17.59 40.86
N THR A 146 28.80 -18.88 40.60
CA THR A 146 27.95 -19.92 41.20
C THR A 146 28.08 -19.99 42.72
N ASP A 147 29.27 -19.79 43.26
CA ASP A 147 29.53 -19.94 44.68
C ASP A 147 28.95 -18.79 45.50
N LYS A 148 29.07 -17.55 45.00
CA LYS A 148 28.45 -16.39 45.61
C LYS A 148 26.91 -16.48 45.61
N ILE A 149 26.29 -16.90 44.52
CA ILE A 149 24.84 -17.00 44.43
C ILE A 149 24.29 -18.14 45.30
N LEU A 150 25.04 -19.23 45.47
CA LEU A 150 24.67 -20.33 46.35
C LEU A 150 24.70 -19.94 47.85
N THR A 151 25.64 -19.09 48.23
CA THR A 151 25.76 -18.62 49.62
C THR A 151 24.70 -17.59 49.99
N GLU A 152 24.12 -16.90 48.99
CA GLU A 152 23.11 -15.88 49.16
C GLU A 152 21.79 -16.24 48.41
N PRO A 153 20.89 -17.05 49.04
CA PRO A 153 19.65 -17.51 48.36
C PRO A 153 18.74 -16.38 47.82
N LEU A 154 18.72 -15.23 48.49
CA LEU A 154 18.03 -14.03 48.06
C LEU A 154 18.53 -13.49 46.70
N LEU A 155 19.78 -13.73 46.37
CA LEU A 155 20.37 -13.27 45.10
C LEU A 155 19.74 -14.01 43.91
N LEU A 156 19.52 -15.32 44.03
CA LEU A 156 18.85 -16.10 42.97
C LEU A 156 17.39 -15.63 42.72
N GLU A 157 16.65 -15.38 43.80
CA GLU A 157 15.28 -14.87 43.66
C GLU A 157 15.26 -13.45 43.07
N ASN A 158 16.24 -12.62 43.41
CA ASN A 158 16.39 -11.30 42.79
C ASN A 158 16.70 -11.41 41.29
N LEU A 159 17.59 -12.32 40.85
CA LEU A 159 17.89 -12.58 39.45
C LEU A 159 16.63 -13.00 38.67
N LYS A 160 15.83 -13.92 39.20
CA LYS A 160 14.56 -14.35 38.60
C LYS A 160 13.59 -13.18 38.47
N LYS A 161 13.39 -12.43 39.56
CA LYS A 161 12.49 -11.27 39.58
C LYS A 161 12.91 -10.20 38.55
N GLU A 162 14.22 -9.92 38.47
CA GLU A 162 14.78 -8.97 37.50
C GLU A 162 14.49 -9.41 36.05
N VAL A 163 14.77 -10.68 35.71
CA VAL A 163 14.49 -11.25 34.39
C VAL A 163 13.03 -11.04 33.98
N PHE A 164 12.09 -11.42 34.84
CA PHE A 164 10.67 -11.28 34.54
C PHE A 164 10.23 -9.82 34.50
N THR A 165 10.77 -8.97 35.36
CA THR A 165 10.47 -7.52 35.37
C THR A 165 10.91 -6.88 34.06
N VAL A 166 12.15 -7.12 33.62
CA VAL A 166 12.67 -6.59 32.35
C VAL A 166 11.88 -7.14 31.16
N ALA A 167 11.57 -8.44 31.18
CA ALA A 167 10.76 -9.05 30.11
C ALA A 167 9.36 -8.44 30.02
N GLN A 168 8.66 -8.26 31.14
CA GLN A 168 7.35 -7.63 31.20
C GLN A 168 7.40 -6.16 30.76
N GLN A 169 8.40 -5.41 31.23
CA GLN A 169 8.57 -4.01 30.84
C GLN A 169 8.79 -3.88 29.34
N LYS A 170 9.55 -4.80 28.73
CA LYS A 170 9.78 -4.82 27.27
C LYS A 170 8.48 -5.07 26.50
N VAL A 171 7.69 -6.06 26.91
CA VAL A 171 6.38 -6.34 26.31
C VAL A 171 5.44 -5.15 26.47
N LYS A 172 5.39 -4.54 27.65
CA LYS A 172 4.57 -3.34 27.90
C LYS A 172 4.98 -2.15 27.03
N THR A 173 6.28 -1.93 26.86
CA THR A 173 6.79 -0.86 26.00
C THR A 173 6.40 -1.11 24.54
N GLU A 174 6.54 -2.35 24.04
CA GLU A 174 6.11 -2.71 22.69
C GLU A 174 4.58 -2.52 22.49
N GLN A 175 3.77 -2.93 23.46
CA GLN A 175 2.31 -2.71 23.44
C GLN A 175 1.95 -1.22 23.43
N GLN A 176 2.66 -0.40 24.21
CA GLN A 176 2.45 1.05 24.23
C GLN A 176 2.73 1.72 22.89
N LEU A 177 3.66 1.18 22.07
CA LEU A 177 3.88 1.70 20.72
C LEU A 177 2.65 1.52 19.82
N PHE A 178 1.88 0.45 20.00
CA PHE A 178 0.67 0.17 19.23
C PHE A 178 -0.62 0.80 19.82
N GLN A 179 -0.55 1.40 20.98
CA GLN A 179 -1.71 1.95 21.71
C GLN A 179 -1.49 3.39 22.15
N TYR A 180 -0.64 4.14 21.46
CA TYR A 180 -0.35 5.52 21.81
C TYR A 180 -1.56 6.44 21.60
N GLY A 181 -2.23 6.33 20.44
CA GLY A 181 -3.40 7.13 20.07
C GLY A 181 -4.72 6.37 20.19
N LYS A 182 -5.82 7.11 20.13
CA LYS A 182 -7.18 6.56 19.96
C LYS A 182 -7.68 6.92 18.57
N PRO A 183 -8.25 5.99 17.80
CA PRO A 183 -8.77 6.29 16.47
C PRO A 183 -10.00 7.21 16.57
N ARG A 184 -9.84 8.45 16.10
CA ARG A 184 -10.87 9.49 16.03
C ARG A 184 -11.07 9.95 14.58
N TRP A 185 -9.98 10.37 13.93
CA TRP A 185 -10.00 10.81 12.54
C TRP A 185 -10.36 9.68 11.59
N THR A 186 -9.95 8.45 11.89
CA THR A 186 -10.36 7.27 11.12
C THR A 186 -11.89 7.20 11.01
N TYR A 187 -12.61 7.32 12.12
CA TYR A 187 -14.08 7.28 12.12
C TYR A 187 -14.69 8.52 11.47
N ILE A 188 -14.12 9.70 11.70
CA ILE A 188 -14.59 10.95 11.07
C ILE A 188 -14.47 10.85 9.55
N PHE A 189 -13.34 10.39 9.02
CA PHE A 189 -13.16 10.21 7.58
C PHE A 189 -14.14 9.17 7.00
N ILE A 190 -14.37 8.05 7.67
CA ILE A 190 -15.39 7.09 7.26
C ILE A 190 -16.78 7.73 7.20
N MET A 191 -17.15 8.51 8.20
CA MET A 191 -18.46 9.19 8.22
C MET A 191 -18.58 10.22 7.09
N ILE A 192 -17.52 10.98 6.80
CA ILE A 192 -17.49 11.92 5.67
C ILE A 192 -17.66 11.16 4.35
N GLN A 193 -16.94 10.05 4.14
CA GLN A 193 -17.03 9.23 2.92
C GLN A 193 -18.43 8.66 2.72
N LEU A 194 -19.05 8.14 3.78
CA LEU A 194 -20.44 7.66 3.75
C LEU A 194 -21.41 8.79 3.41
N GLY A 195 -21.29 9.95 4.06
CA GLY A 195 -22.12 11.12 3.79
C GLY A 195 -21.98 11.62 2.35
N MET A 196 -20.74 11.72 1.85
CA MET A 196 -20.47 12.09 0.45
C MET A 196 -21.04 11.07 -0.54
N PHE A 197 -20.93 9.78 -0.25
CA PHE A 197 -21.50 8.75 -1.12
C PHE A 197 -23.02 8.89 -1.26
N PHE A 198 -23.73 9.06 -0.14
CA PHE A 198 -25.18 9.30 -0.21
C PHE A 198 -25.52 10.59 -0.98
N LEU A 199 -24.72 11.64 -0.80
CA LEU A 199 -24.92 12.89 -1.52
C LEU A 199 -24.74 12.69 -3.03
N LEU A 200 -23.75 11.91 -3.48
CA LEU A 200 -23.57 11.55 -4.88
C LEU A 200 -24.76 10.73 -5.42
N GLU A 201 -25.24 9.73 -4.67
CA GLU A 201 -26.38 8.91 -5.08
C GLU A 201 -27.66 9.76 -5.28
N PHE A 202 -27.93 10.68 -4.36
CA PHE A 202 -29.08 11.60 -4.48
C PHE A 202 -28.92 12.66 -5.56
N SER A 203 -27.70 12.89 -6.06
CA SER A 203 -27.40 13.93 -7.08
C SER A 203 -27.30 13.39 -8.50
N GLY A 204 -27.62 12.11 -8.73
CA GLY A 204 -27.60 11.49 -10.05
C GLY A 204 -26.70 10.25 -10.15
N GLY A 205 -26.18 9.77 -9.02
CA GLY A 205 -25.45 8.50 -8.90
C GLY A 205 -23.93 8.65 -8.79
N SER A 206 -23.35 7.80 -7.94
CA SER A 206 -21.90 7.78 -7.68
C SER A 206 -21.06 7.20 -8.83
N GLN A 207 -21.68 6.67 -9.88
CA GLN A 207 -21.01 6.17 -11.08
C GLN A 207 -21.01 7.18 -12.23
N SER A 208 -21.76 8.27 -12.12
CA SER A 208 -21.81 9.34 -13.12
C SER A 208 -20.54 10.18 -13.08
N SER A 209 -19.80 10.24 -14.19
CA SER A 209 -18.60 11.09 -14.31
C SER A 209 -18.93 12.56 -14.09
N GLN A 210 -20.08 13.04 -14.58
CA GLN A 210 -20.54 14.42 -14.39
C GLN A 210 -20.78 14.74 -12.92
N VAL A 211 -21.48 13.85 -12.19
CA VAL A 211 -21.71 14.01 -10.75
C VAL A 211 -20.40 14.00 -10.00
N LEU A 212 -19.49 13.06 -10.29
CA LEU A 212 -18.18 12.99 -9.66
C LEU A 212 -17.36 14.26 -9.90
N MET A 213 -17.34 14.80 -11.12
CA MET A 213 -16.66 16.06 -11.45
C MET A 213 -17.28 17.25 -10.72
N LYS A 214 -18.61 17.35 -10.67
CA LYS A 214 -19.32 18.39 -9.92
C LYS A 214 -18.96 18.41 -8.45
N PHE A 215 -18.74 17.24 -7.83
CA PHE A 215 -18.38 17.12 -6.43
C PHE A 215 -16.86 17.12 -6.16
N GLY A 216 -16.03 17.33 -7.19
CA GLY A 216 -14.59 17.56 -7.04
C GLY A 216 -13.73 16.33 -7.19
N ALA A 217 -14.11 15.34 -8.02
CA ALA A 217 -13.20 14.28 -8.45
C ALA A 217 -11.95 14.86 -9.14
N LYS A 218 -10.84 14.11 -9.13
CA LYS A 218 -9.62 14.50 -9.86
C LYS A 218 -9.92 14.48 -11.35
N TYR A 219 -9.92 15.65 -11.94
CA TYR A 219 -10.09 15.89 -13.36
C TYR A 219 -9.08 16.93 -13.81
N ASN A 220 -8.17 16.55 -14.70
CA ASN A 220 -7.01 17.37 -15.06
C ASN A 220 -7.40 18.74 -15.64
N PRO A 221 -8.37 18.86 -16.55
CA PRO A 221 -8.79 20.16 -17.07
C PRO A 221 -9.25 21.13 -15.98
N SER A 222 -10.08 20.68 -15.04
CA SER A 222 -10.55 21.54 -13.95
C SER A 222 -9.42 21.98 -13.02
N ILE A 223 -8.44 21.10 -12.76
CA ILE A 223 -7.24 21.48 -11.98
C ILE A 223 -6.46 22.57 -12.69
N LEU A 224 -6.28 22.46 -14.02
CA LEU A 224 -5.61 23.46 -14.85
C LEU A 224 -6.38 24.77 -14.92
N ALA A 225 -7.72 24.72 -14.85
CA ALA A 225 -8.60 25.88 -14.74
C ALA A 225 -8.58 26.56 -13.36
N GLY A 226 -7.76 26.06 -12.42
CA GLY A 226 -7.56 26.66 -11.09
C GLY A 226 -8.34 26.00 -9.95
N GLU A 227 -9.01 24.88 -10.16
CA GLU A 227 -9.75 24.15 -9.13
C GLU A 227 -8.80 23.28 -8.26
N TRP A 228 -7.84 23.93 -7.58
CA TRP A 228 -6.79 23.28 -6.80
C TRP A 228 -7.30 22.40 -5.64
N TRP A 229 -8.53 22.61 -5.14
CA TRP A 229 -9.15 21.76 -4.11
C TRP A 229 -9.31 20.30 -4.56
N ARG A 230 -9.31 20.05 -5.86
CA ARG A 230 -9.35 18.70 -6.45
C ARG A 230 -8.09 17.86 -6.16
N PHE A 231 -7.08 18.43 -5.55
CA PHE A 231 -5.99 17.63 -4.97
C PHE A 231 -6.39 16.96 -3.65
N PHE A 232 -7.48 17.41 -3.00
CA PHE A 232 -7.94 16.89 -1.71
C PHE A 232 -9.33 16.24 -1.77
N THR A 233 -10.25 16.79 -2.53
CA THR A 233 -11.65 16.33 -2.55
C THR A 233 -11.83 14.90 -3.04
N PRO A 234 -11.04 14.35 -3.99
CA PRO A 234 -11.24 12.99 -4.50
C PRO A 234 -11.16 11.91 -3.42
N MET A 235 -10.37 12.12 -2.34
CA MET A 235 -10.22 11.13 -1.28
C MET A 235 -11.49 10.90 -0.44
N PHE A 236 -12.53 11.71 -0.65
CA PHE A 236 -13.82 11.58 0.02
C PHE A 236 -14.93 11.07 -0.89
N LEU A 237 -14.69 10.98 -2.20
CA LEU A 237 -15.64 10.52 -3.21
C LEU A 237 -15.40 9.05 -3.55
N HIS A 238 -16.46 8.31 -3.91
CA HIS A 238 -16.32 6.90 -4.28
C HIS A 238 -17.21 6.54 -5.47
N ILE A 239 -16.65 5.77 -6.40
CA ILE A 239 -17.31 5.28 -7.61
C ILE A 239 -17.99 3.94 -7.31
N GLY A 240 -19.27 3.97 -7.01
CA GLY A 240 -20.08 2.80 -6.69
C GLY A 240 -19.87 2.24 -5.27
N PHE A 241 -20.87 1.47 -4.84
CA PHE A 241 -20.94 0.94 -3.46
C PHE A 241 -19.78 0.01 -3.10
N LEU A 242 -19.36 -0.88 -4.00
CA LEU A 242 -18.29 -1.83 -3.70
C LEU A 242 -16.95 -1.13 -3.44
N HIS A 243 -16.66 -0.08 -4.21
CA HIS A 243 -15.45 0.74 -4.02
C HIS A 243 -15.47 1.44 -2.65
N LEU A 244 -16.60 2.05 -2.27
CA LEU A 244 -16.78 2.62 -0.94
C LEU A 244 -16.58 1.58 0.18
N LEU A 245 -17.20 0.41 0.04
CA LEU A 245 -17.13 -0.66 1.04
C LEU A 245 -15.68 -1.12 1.26
N MET A 246 -14.95 -1.40 0.18
CA MET A 246 -13.56 -1.85 0.25
C MET A 246 -12.64 -0.79 0.88
N ASN A 247 -12.81 0.48 0.48
CA ASN A 247 -12.05 1.58 1.08
C ASN A 247 -12.41 1.80 2.56
N THR A 248 -13.67 1.70 2.92
CA THR A 248 -14.13 1.84 4.33
C THR A 248 -13.53 0.74 5.21
N VAL A 249 -13.56 -0.51 4.75
CA VAL A 249 -12.95 -1.64 5.49
C VAL A 249 -11.44 -1.44 5.61
N ALA A 250 -10.77 -1.08 4.53
CA ALA A 250 -9.32 -0.84 4.54
C ALA A 250 -8.96 0.34 5.47
N LEU A 251 -9.69 1.44 5.40
CA LEU A 251 -9.47 2.60 6.29
C LEU A 251 -9.74 2.26 7.76
N PHE A 252 -10.80 1.48 8.05
CA PHE A 252 -11.10 1.04 9.41
C PHE A 252 -9.93 0.29 10.05
N TYR A 253 -9.33 -0.67 9.33
CA TYR A 253 -8.20 -1.45 9.84
C TYR A 253 -6.88 -0.69 9.79
N LEU A 254 -6.48 -0.17 8.62
CA LEU A 254 -5.18 0.47 8.42
C LEU A 254 -5.12 1.85 9.06
N GLY A 255 -6.15 2.67 8.85
CA GLY A 255 -6.24 4.00 9.45
C GLY A 255 -6.21 3.91 10.98
N SER A 256 -7.02 3.01 11.57
CA SER A 256 -7.00 2.78 13.01
C SER A 256 -5.62 2.33 13.52
N ALA A 257 -4.93 1.46 12.79
CA ALA A 257 -3.59 1.01 13.17
C ALA A 257 -2.58 2.17 13.15
N VAL A 258 -2.57 2.97 12.07
CA VAL A 258 -1.67 4.13 11.95
C VAL A 258 -2.01 5.19 13.01
N GLU A 259 -3.30 5.49 13.22
CA GLU A 259 -3.73 6.48 14.22
C GLU A 259 -3.37 6.05 15.65
N LYS A 260 -3.46 4.75 15.96
CA LYS A 260 -3.00 4.21 17.26
C LYS A 260 -1.49 4.32 17.44
N ILE A 261 -0.70 4.15 16.39
CA ILE A 261 0.77 4.21 16.45
C ILE A 261 1.27 5.67 16.49
N PHE A 262 0.76 6.53 15.60
CA PHE A 262 1.25 7.91 15.43
C PHE A 262 0.52 8.94 16.29
N GLY A 263 -0.71 8.65 16.70
CA GLY A 263 -1.63 9.59 17.35
C GLY A 263 -2.45 10.40 16.34
N SER A 264 -3.59 10.95 16.80
CA SER A 264 -4.63 11.51 15.93
C SER A 264 -4.14 12.70 15.07
N THR A 265 -3.39 13.65 15.65
CA THR A 265 -2.91 14.82 14.88
C THR A 265 -1.92 14.42 13.78
N ARG A 266 -0.98 13.50 14.06
CA ARG A 266 -0.02 13.02 13.06
C ARG A 266 -0.71 12.18 12.01
N PHE A 267 -1.66 11.34 12.40
CA PHE A 267 -2.47 10.56 11.46
C PHE A 267 -3.24 11.47 10.49
N PHE A 268 -3.87 12.53 10.99
CA PHE A 268 -4.55 13.51 10.13
C PHE A 268 -3.60 14.07 9.06
N ILE A 269 -2.40 14.52 9.46
CA ILE A 269 -1.39 15.05 8.53
C ILE A 269 -0.96 13.98 7.52
N ILE A 270 -0.68 12.75 7.98
CA ILE A 270 -0.27 11.63 7.12
C ILE A 270 -1.37 11.33 6.10
N TYR A 271 -2.61 11.19 6.53
CA TYR A 271 -3.73 10.83 5.67
C TYR A 271 -4.02 11.90 4.61
N MET A 272 -4.11 13.16 5.03
CA MET A 272 -4.38 14.28 4.13
C MET A 272 -3.25 14.50 3.12
N PHE A 273 -1.99 14.44 3.59
CA PHE A 273 -0.84 14.58 2.69
C PHE A 273 -0.67 13.38 1.75
N ALA A 274 -0.97 12.18 2.20
CA ALA A 274 -0.96 11.00 1.35
C ALA A 274 -2.02 11.07 0.25
N GLY A 275 -3.25 11.50 0.57
CA GLY A 275 -4.30 11.73 -0.41
C GLY A 275 -3.89 12.81 -1.42
N PHE A 276 -3.38 13.95 -0.95
CA PHE A 276 -2.82 15.01 -1.80
C PHE A 276 -1.72 14.47 -2.73
N SER A 277 -0.74 13.74 -2.20
CA SER A 277 0.37 13.19 -2.98
C SER A 277 -0.09 12.16 -4.00
N GLY A 278 -1.10 11.36 -3.66
CA GLY A 278 -1.75 10.42 -4.57
C GLY A 278 -2.39 11.16 -5.74
N THR A 279 -3.21 12.14 -5.46
CA THR A 279 -3.87 12.94 -6.50
C THR A 279 -2.86 13.73 -7.32
N LEU A 280 -1.79 14.26 -6.71
CA LEU A 280 -0.73 14.97 -7.43
C LEU A 280 0.00 14.06 -8.43
N LEU A 281 0.36 12.85 -8.01
CA LEU A 281 1.03 11.90 -8.90
C LEU A 281 0.08 11.42 -10.00
N SER A 282 -1.20 11.19 -9.68
CA SER A 282 -2.25 10.91 -10.66
C SER A 282 -2.41 12.05 -11.67
N PHE A 283 -2.44 13.30 -11.22
CA PHE A 283 -2.50 14.48 -12.08
C PHE A 283 -1.32 14.55 -13.05
N ALA A 284 -0.11 14.22 -12.58
CA ALA A 284 1.09 14.26 -13.41
C ALA A 284 1.21 13.10 -14.40
N LEU A 285 0.73 11.89 -14.05
CA LEU A 285 1.03 10.68 -14.79
C LEU A 285 -0.18 9.98 -15.42
N SER A 286 -1.42 10.35 -15.04
CA SER A 286 -2.65 9.73 -15.50
C SER A 286 -3.63 10.77 -16.05
N SER A 287 -4.26 10.45 -17.18
CA SER A 287 -5.35 11.24 -17.76
C SER A 287 -6.71 10.95 -17.10
N SER A 288 -6.87 9.77 -16.47
CA SER A 288 -8.16 9.25 -16.00
C SER A 288 -8.82 10.13 -14.94
N LEU A 289 -10.15 10.21 -14.98
CA LEU A 289 -10.95 10.71 -13.87
C LEU A 289 -10.71 9.81 -12.64
N SER A 290 -10.41 10.39 -11.49
CA SER A 290 -10.10 9.60 -10.28
C SER A 290 -10.87 10.12 -9.07
N ALA A 291 -11.44 9.16 -8.32
CA ALA A 291 -12.13 9.39 -7.06
C ALA A 291 -11.97 8.16 -6.17
N GLY A 292 -11.62 8.34 -4.91
CA GLY A 292 -11.44 7.27 -3.93
C GLY A 292 -10.46 7.62 -2.83
N ALA A 293 -10.69 7.05 -1.65
CA ALA A 293 -9.79 7.19 -0.51
C ALA A 293 -8.50 6.36 -0.65
N SER A 294 -8.40 5.53 -1.69
CA SER A 294 -7.35 4.52 -1.82
C SER A 294 -5.93 5.11 -1.81
N GLY A 295 -5.70 6.28 -2.41
CA GLY A 295 -4.41 6.98 -2.33
C GLY A 295 -4.01 7.31 -0.88
N ALA A 296 -4.93 7.85 -0.08
CA ALA A 296 -4.69 8.12 1.34
C ALA A 296 -4.52 6.82 2.16
N ILE A 297 -5.24 5.76 1.80
CA ILE A 297 -5.11 4.43 2.43
C ILE A 297 -3.76 3.80 2.09
N PHE A 298 -3.28 3.92 0.85
CA PHE A 298 -1.92 3.53 0.50
C PHE A 298 -0.88 4.33 1.28
N GLY A 299 -1.19 5.57 1.64
CA GLY A 299 -0.39 6.36 2.56
C GLY A 299 -0.33 5.79 3.98
N CYS A 300 -1.39 5.12 4.45
CA CYS A 300 -1.33 4.37 5.70
C CYS A 300 -0.33 3.20 5.60
N PHE A 301 -0.26 2.49 4.47
CA PHE A 301 0.82 1.51 4.24
C PHE A 301 2.20 2.17 4.26
N GLY A 302 2.35 3.33 3.60
CA GLY A 302 3.60 4.10 3.63
C GLY A 302 4.05 4.46 5.04
N ALA A 303 3.12 4.90 5.90
CA ALA A 303 3.39 5.20 7.31
C ALA A 303 3.80 3.95 8.10
N LEU A 304 3.16 2.80 7.84
CA LEU A 304 3.53 1.53 8.48
C LEU A 304 4.89 1.02 7.99
N LEU A 305 5.26 1.25 6.72
CA LEU A 305 6.60 0.98 6.22
C LEU A 305 7.65 1.86 6.92
N PHE A 306 7.36 3.14 7.14
CA PHE A 306 8.24 4.01 7.93
C PHE A 306 8.39 3.51 9.38
N PHE A 307 7.30 3.07 10.03
CA PHE A 307 7.37 2.38 11.33
C PHE A 307 8.31 1.17 11.25
N GLY A 308 8.25 0.41 10.17
CA GLY A 308 9.14 -0.73 9.91
C GLY A 308 10.61 -0.34 9.76
N VAL A 309 10.92 0.82 9.20
CA VAL A 309 12.30 1.34 9.15
C VAL A 309 12.83 1.69 10.55
N ILE A 310 11.98 2.26 11.40
CA ILE A 310 12.37 2.65 12.78
C ILE A 310 12.42 1.42 13.71
N HIS A 311 11.47 0.50 13.60
CA HIS A 311 11.35 -0.69 14.46
C HIS A 311 11.31 -2.00 13.64
N PRO A 312 12.36 -2.35 12.88
CA PRO A 312 12.32 -3.44 11.91
C PRO A 312 11.98 -4.81 12.53
N ASN A 313 12.55 -5.12 13.70
CA ASN A 313 12.28 -6.41 14.36
C ASN A 313 10.82 -6.54 14.80
N LEU A 314 10.28 -5.48 15.38
CA LEU A 314 8.87 -5.45 15.82
C LEU A 314 7.91 -5.50 14.63
N PHE A 315 8.17 -4.72 13.60
CA PHE A 315 7.37 -4.67 12.37
C PHE A 315 7.26 -6.04 11.69
N PHE A 316 8.40 -6.67 11.39
CA PHE A 316 8.38 -7.97 10.70
C PHE A 316 7.87 -9.13 11.56
N ARG A 317 7.92 -9.01 12.88
CA ARG A 317 7.35 -9.98 13.80
C ARG A 317 5.83 -9.89 13.87
N THR A 318 5.28 -8.68 13.75
CA THR A 318 3.84 -8.43 13.97
C THR A 318 3.03 -8.35 12.67
N MET A 319 3.44 -7.53 11.70
CA MET A 319 2.62 -7.20 10.54
C MET A 319 3.39 -7.08 9.21
N GLY A 320 4.72 -6.98 9.23
CA GLY A 320 5.49 -6.51 8.08
C GLY A 320 5.32 -7.34 6.82
N MET A 321 5.36 -8.68 6.94
CA MET A 321 5.17 -9.54 5.77
C MET A 321 3.77 -9.42 5.18
N ASN A 322 2.74 -9.37 6.02
CA ASN A 322 1.36 -9.21 5.56
C ASN A 322 1.15 -7.88 4.84
N ILE A 323 1.73 -6.79 5.36
CA ILE A 323 1.68 -5.47 4.73
C ILE A 323 2.33 -5.50 3.35
N LEU A 324 3.53 -6.08 3.21
CA LEU A 324 4.22 -6.17 1.93
C LEU A 324 3.43 -7.00 0.90
N ILE A 325 2.85 -8.13 1.34
CA ILE A 325 2.02 -8.98 0.48
C ILE A 325 0.76 -8.21 0.03
N VAL A 326 0.07 -7.54 0.94
CA VAL A 326 -1.15 -6.79 0.61
C VAL A 326 -0.84 -5.63 -0.34
N ILE A 327 0.24 -4.87 -0.13
CA ILE A 327 0.70 -3.84 -1.08
C ILE A 327 0.95 -4.46 -2.45
N GLY A 328 1.71 -5.57 -2.51
CA GLY A 328 2.03 -6.25 -3.76
C GLY A 328 0.79 -6.72 -4.51
N ILE A 329 -0.15 -7.38 -3.84
CA ILE A 329 -1.41 -7.84 -4.46
C ILE A 329 -2.24 -6.65 -4.97
N ASN A 330 -2.39 -5.58 -4.18
CA ASN A 330 -3.18 -4.42 -4.60
C ASN A 330 -2.55 -3.70 -5.80
N LEU A 331 -1.23 -3.55 -5.85
CA LEU A 331 -0.56 -2.95 -7.01
C LEU A 331 -0.67 -3.84 -8.25
N LEU A 332 -0.46 -5.16 -8.12
CA LEU A 332 -0.63 -6.11 -9.24
C LEU A 332 -2.06 -6.07 -9.78
N PHE A 333 -3.05 -6.09 -8.89
CA PHE A 333 -4.46 -5.97 -9.29
C PHE A 333 -4.73 -4.63 -9.97
N GLY A 334 -4.21 -3.53 -9.43
CA GLY A 334 -4.34 -2.20 -10.02
C GLY A 334 -3.75 -2.12 -11.42
N PHE A 335 -2.59 -2.74 -11.69
CA PHE A 335 -2.02 -2.79 -13.04
C PHE A 335 -2.79 -3.69 -14.00
N SER A 336 -3.60 -4.62 -13.49
CA SER A 336 -4.42 -5.53 -14.29
C SER A 336 -5.79 -4.93 -14.67
N VAL A 337 -6.24 -3.88 -13.97
CA VAL A 337 -7.55 -3.26 -14.16
C VAL A 337 -7.37 -1.81 -14.59
N PRO A 338 -7.67 -1.45 -15.85
CA PRO A 338 -7.41 -0.11 -16.40
C PRO A 338 -8.07 1.05 -15.65
N SER A 339 -9.22 0.80 -15.01
CA SER A 339 -9.97 1.81 -14.25
C SER A 339 -9.36 2.14 -12.88
N ILE A 340 -8.28 1.47 -12.47
CA ILE A 340 -7.62 1.70 -11.17
C ILE A 340 -6.47 2.69 -11.35
N ASP A 341 -6.49 3.76 -10.59
CA ASP A 341 -5.47 4.81 -10.57
C ASP A 341 -4.22 4.37 -9.79
N ASN A 342 -3.36 3.60 -10.44
CA ASN A 342 -2.09 3.16 -9.84
C ASN A 342 -1.13 4.31 -9.53
N ALA A 343 -1.15 5.39 -10.32
CA ALA A 343 -0.36 6.57 -10.02
C ALA A 343 -0.79 7.18 -8.69
N GLY A 344 -2.11 7.26 -8.44
CA GLY A 344 -2.67 7.70 -7.17
C GLY A 344 -2.27 6.80 -6.00
N HIS A 345 -2.25 5.48 -6.17
CA HIS A 345 -1.82 4.52 -5.14
C HIS A 345 -0.33 4.68 -4.80
N ILE A 346 0.54 4.73 -5.81
CA ILE A 346 1.99 4.89 -5.61
C ILE A 346 2.31 6.25 -5.00
N GLY A 347 1.66 7.31 -5.50
CA GLY A 347 1.80 8.65 -4.94
C GLY A 347 1.38 8.73 -3.48
N GLY A 348 0.27 8.09 -3.14
CA GLY A 348 -0.19 7.96 -1.75
C GLY A 348 0.78 7.20 -0.86
N LEU A 349 1.30 6.06 -1.32
CA LEU A 349 2.28 5.25 -0.59
C LEU A 349 3.55 6.05 -0.27
N ILE A 350 4.10 6.73 -1.28
CA ILE A 350 5.29 7.58 -1.12
C ILE A 350 4.98 8.76 -0.20
N GLY A 351 3.87 9.48 -0.45
CA GLY A 351 3.46 10.63 0.33
C GLY A 351 3.23 10.29 1.81
N GLY A 352 2.58 9.17 2.08
CA GLY A 352 2.36 8.69 3.44
C GLY A 352 3.65 8.32 4.17
N PHE A 353 4.62 7.70 3.48
CA PHE A 353 5.94 7.42 4.02
C PHE A 353 6.70 8.73 4.34
N LEU A 354 6.70 9.68 3.42
CA LEU A 354 7.35 10.99 3.60
C LEU A 354 6.71 11.78 4.73
N ALA A 355 5.38 11.87 4.77
CA ALA A 355 4.66 12.54 5.85
C ALA A 355 4.97 11.90 7.22
N ALA A 356 4.94 10.57 7.31
CA ALA A 356 5.28 9.83 8.52
C ALA A 356 6.73 10.10 8.96
N SER A 357 7.65 10.24 8.01
CA SER A 357 9.06 10.55 8.28
C SER A 357 9.26 11.96 8.83
N ILE A 358 8.45 12.92 8.36
CA ILE A 358 8.47 14.32 8.83
C ILE A 358 7.86 14.43 10.22
N VAL A 359 6.63 13.92 10.42
CA VAL A 359 5.95 14.04 11.72
C VAL A 359 6.53 13.12 12.78
N HIS A 360 7.23 12.08 12.35
CA HIS A 360 7.93 11.06 13.15
C HIS A 360 7.02 10.35 14.18
N LEU A 361 7.55 9.31 14.82
CA LEU A 361 6.87 8.61 15.91
C LEU A 361 6.82 9.47 17.19
N PRO A 362 5.80 9.29 18.04
CA PRO A 362 5.72 9.98 19.34
C PRO A 362 6.97 9.75 20.18
N LYS A 363 7.41 10.78 20.89
CA LYS A 363 8.58 10.75 21.78
C LYS A 363 9.95 10.54 21.09
N HIS A 364 10.00 10.41 19.78
CA HIS A 364 11.23 10.30 19.00
C HIS A 364 11.42 11.58 18.15
N LYS A 365 12.44 12.36 18.43
CA LYS A 365 12.80 13.55 17.65
C LYS A 365 14.16 13.34 17.02
N HIS A 366 14.21 13.47 15.70
CA HIS A 366 15.46 13.41 14.91
C HIS A 366 15.47 14.55 13.90
N LEU A 367 15.67 15.78 14.39
CA LEU A 367 15.53 17.00 13.57
C LEU A 367 16.25 16.93 12.22
N VAL A 368 17.51 16.50 12.19
CA VAL A 368 18.28 16.39 10.95
C VAL A 368 17.59 15.47 9.92
N LYS A 369 17.14 14.29 10.36
CA LYS A 369 16.44 13.35 9.45
C LYS A 369 15.09 13.92 8.99
N GLN A 370 14.35 14.55 9.90
CA GLN A 370 13.07 15.20 9.56
C GLN A 370 13.26 16.32 8.54
N THR A 371 14.32 17.15 8.67
CA THR A 371 14.66 18.20 7.70
C THR A 371 15.02 17.59 6.33
N ILE A 372 15.81 16.51 6.28
CA ILE A 372 16.13 15.83 5.02
C ILE A 372 14.85 15.33 4.35
N PHE A 373 13.96 14.66 5.09
CA PHE A 373 12.69 14.19 4.54
C PHE A 373 11.76 15.33 4.11
N LEU A 374 11.76 16.45 4.82
CA LEU A 374 11.02 17.65 4.41
C LEU A 374 11.53 18.18 3.06
N LEU A 375 12.84 18.32 2.90
CA LEU A 375 13.45 18.73 1.61
C LEU A 375 13.13 17.74 0.49
N THR A 376 13.23 16.45 0.76
CA THR A 376 12.83 15.40 -0.21
C THR A 376 11.35 15.54 -0.59
N THR A 377 10.49 15.86 0.36
CA THR A 377 9.06 16.08 0.12
C THR A 377 8.81 17.31 -0.76
N VAL A 378 9.50 18.41 -0.49
CA VAL A 378 9.42 19.62 -1.32
C VAL A 378 9.85 19.32 -2.75
N ILE A 379 10.97 18.60 -2.95
CA ILE A 379 11.43 18.18 -4.28
C ILE A 379 10.37 17.29 -4.96
N PHE A 380 9.85 16.29 -4.26
CA PHE A 380 8.81 15.41 -4.78
C PHE A 380 7.58 16.21 -5.26
N VAL A 381 7.03 17.08 -4.42
CA VAL A 381 5.87 17.90 -4.77
C VAL A 381 6.17 18.83 -5.94
N SER A 382 7.35 19.50 -5.94
CA SER A 382 7.73 20.44 -7.01
C SER A 382 7.91 19.74 -8.36
N VAL A 383 8.54 18.57 -8.38
CA VAL A 383 8.77 17.80 -9.62
C VAL A 383 7.44 17.35 -10.21
N PHE A 384 6.55 16.73 -9.42
CA PHE A 384 5.28 16.23 -9.95
C PHE A 384 4.27 17.34 -10.24
N ALA A 385 4.29 18.45 -9.51
CA ALA A 385 3.53 19.63 -9.87
C ALA A 385 4.03 20.19 -11.21
N TYR A 386 5.35 20.36 -11.38
CA TYR A 386 5.93 20.81 -12.64
C TYR A 386 5.54 19.90 -13.81
N LEU A 387 5.64 18.59 -13.65
CA LEU A 387 5.26 17.62 -14.70
C LEU A 387 3.77 17.73 -15.04
N GLY A 388 2.88 17.79 -14.05
CA GLY A 388 1.44 17.85 -14.29
C GLY A 388 1.00 19.17 -14.94
N PHE A 389 1.58 20.30 -14.57
CA PHE A 389 1.24 21.60 -15.17
C PHE A 389 1.93 21.84 -16.53
N SER A 390 3.14 21.30 -16.75
CA SER A 390 3.88 21.50 -18.01
C SER A 390 3.53 20.48 -19.08
N TYR A 391 3.09 19.27 -18.68
CA TYR A 391 2.76 18.17 -19.61
C TYR A 391 1.42 17.55 -19.23
N PRO A 392 0.32 18.32 -19.33
CA PRO A 392 -1.00 17.85 -18.91
C PRO A 392 -1.46 16.67 -19.76
N LYS A 393 -2.15 15.73 -19.12
CA LYS A 393 -2.74 14.54 -19.75
C LYS A 393 -4.25 14.63 -19.65
N PHE A 394 -4.94 14.40 -20.76
CA PHE A 394 -6.39 14.40 -20.85
C PHE A 394 -6.87 12.99 -21.21
N ASP A 395 -8.02 12.61 -20.67
CA ASP A 395 -8.73 11.39 -21.06
C ASP A 395 -9.70 11.74 -22.19
N PRO A 396 -9.51 11.21 -23.41
CA PRO A 396 -10.36 11.55 -24.54
C PRO A 396 -11.84 11.24 -24.29
N ALA A 397 -12.17 10.07 -23.76
CA ALA A 397 -13.56 9.67 -23.51
C ALA A 397 -14.25 10.59 -22.48
N VAL A 398 -13.55 10.95 -21.42
CA VAL A 398 -14.07 11.91 -20.42
C VAL A 398 -14.18 13.31 -21.02
N SER A 399 -13.20 13.72 -21.82
CA SER A 399 -13.24 15.04 -22.49
C SER A 399 -14.42 15.16 -23.46
N LEU A 400 -14.72 14.11 -24.23
CA LEU A 400 -15.89 14.07 -25.11
C LEU A 400 -17.20 14.21 -24.32
N SER A 401 -17.35 13.45 -23.23
CA SER A 401 -18.53 13.52 -22.36
C SER A 401 -18.73 14.92 -21.76
N VAL A 402 -17.64 15.59 -21.36
CA VAL A 402 -17.69 16.95 -20.80
C VAL A 402 -17.94 17.99 -21.88
N ALA A 403 -17.36 17.83 -23.08
CA ALA A 403 -17.62 18.70 -24.20
C ALA A 403 -19.09 18.65 -24.59
N GLN A 404 -19.71 17.46 -24.61
CA GLN A 404 -21.14 17.31 -24.84
C GLN A 404 -21.97 18.07 -23.80
N GLU A 405 -21.60 18.01 -22.51
CA GLU A 405 -22.29 18.77 -21.45
C GLU A 405 -22.19 20.30 -21.67
N TYR A 406 -21.03 20.80 -22.13
CA TYR A 406 -20.89 22.21 -22.48
C TYR A 406 -21.72 22.58 -23.68
N ILE A 407 -21.80 21.70 -24.70
CA ILE A 407 -22.66 21.88 -25.89
C ILE A 407 -24.12 21.97 -25.47
N ASP A 408 -24.58 21.06 -24.59
CA ASP A 408 -25.96 21.04 -24.09
C ASP A 408 -26.33 22.31 -23.29
N LYS A 409 -25.33 22.98 -22.71
CA LYS A 409 -25.47 24.29 -22.04
C LYS A 409 -25.22 25.50 -22.95
N GLU A 410 -25.00 25.27 -24.23
CA GLU A 410 -24.69 26.30 -25.23
C GLU A 410 -23.35 27.03 -24.96
N ASP A 411 -22.47 26.47 -24.09
CA ASP A 411 -21.12 26.99 -23.85
C ASP A 411 -20.13 26.43 -24.88
N TYR A 412 -20.33 26.83 -26.14
CA TYR A 412 -19.56 26.33 -27.27
C TYR A 412 -18.07 26.65 -27.18
N GLN A 413 -17.71 27.78 -26.56
CA GLN A 413 -16.29 28.15 -26.40
C GLN A 413 -15.57 27.22 -25.45
N ALA A 414 -16.15 26.91 -24.30
CA ALA A 414 -15.55 25.98 -23.34
C ALA A 414 -15.42 24.56 -23.93
N ALA A 415 -16.44 24.11 -24.69
CA ALA A 415 -16.41 22.83 -25.39
C ALA A 415 -15.27 22.76 -26.42
N TYR A 416 -15.13 23.82 -27.24
CA TYR A 416 -14.12 23.92 -28.28
C TYR A 416 -12.71 23.89 -27.70
N ASP A 417 -12.43 24.70 -26.66
CA ASP A 417 -11.14 24.77 -26.02
C ASP A 417 -10.75 23.45 -25.35
N LEU A 418 -11.73 22.75 -24.77
CA LEU A 418 -11.50 21.43 -24.17
C LEU A 418 -11.12 20.39 -25.24
N LEU A 419 -11.91 20.28 -26.32
CA LEU A 419 -11.69 19.28 -27.37
C LEU A 419 -10.38 19.54 -28.11
N ARG A 420 -10.05 20.79 -28.43
CA ARG A 420 -8.80 21.15 -29.10
C ARG A 420 -7.54 20.80 -28.32
N ASN A 421 -7.62 20.82 -26.98
CA ASN A 421 -6.50 20.49 -26.08
C ASN A 421 -6.46 19.01 -25.68
N THR A 422 -7.46 18.21 -26.06
CA THR A 422 -7.48 16.76 -25.82
C THR A 422 -6.47 16.07 -26.74
N SER A 423 -5.72 15.11 -26.23
CA SER A 423 -4.78 14.33 -27.03
C SER A 423 -5.54 13.54 -28.10
N GLN A 424 -5.05 13.56 -29.33
CA GLN A 424 -5.58 12.73 -30.41
C GLN A 424 -5.29 11.24 -30.07
N ASP A 425 -6.34 10.52 -29.76
CA ASP A 425 -6.33 9.07 -29.65
C ASP A 425 -7.14 8.54 -30.82
N HIS A 426 -6.55 7.72 -31.67
CA HIS A 426 -7.18 7.18 -32.88
C HIS A 426 -8.55 6.53 -32.61
N GLN A 427 -8.76 6.02 -31.40
CA GLN A 427 -10.05 5.41 -31.03
C GLN A 427 -11.20 6.43 -30.92
N TYR A 428 -10.91 7.67 -30.55
CA TYR A 428 -11.91 8.72 -30.29
C TYR A 428 -11.78 9.89 -31.24
N GLU A 429 -10.95 9.79 -32.27
CA GLU A 429 -10.62 10.88 -33.18
C GLU A 429 -11.85 11.30 -34.00
N ALA A 430 -12.64 10.35 -34.49
CA ALA A 430 -13.88 10.63 -35.26
C ALA A 430 -14.89 11.37 -34.38
N ASP A 431 -15.17 10.88 -33.16
CA ASP A 431 -16.12 11.54 -32.24
C ASP A 431 -15.67 12.95 -31.86
N GLN A 432 -14.37 13.15 -31.65
CA GLN A 432 -13.80 14.45 -31.32
C GLN A 432 -13.97 15.45 -32.46
N LEU A 433 -13.65 15.05 -33.69
CA LEU A 433 -13.80 15.88 -34.89
C LEU A 433 -15.28 16.17 -35.20
N PHE A 434 -16.15 15.19 -34.98
CA PHE A 434 -17.60 15.37 -35.11
C PHE A 434 -18.12 16.42 -34.13
N LEU A 435 -17.79 16.37 -32.85
CA LEU A 435 -18.21 17.39 -31.89
C LEU A 435 -17.60 18.77 -32.19
N LEU A 436 -16.36 18.84 -32.66
CA LEU A 436 -15.75 20.09 -33.12
C LEU A 436 -16.53 20.67 -34.30
N SER A 437 -16.87 19.83 -35.30
CA SER A 437 -17.66 20.28 -36.46
C SER A 437 -19.05 20.83 -36.06
N TYR A 438 -19.69 20.18 -35.06
CA TYR A 438 -20.97 20.66 -34.55
C TYR A 438 -20.86 22.06 -33.92
N ILE A 439 -19.81 22.27 -33.11
CA ILE A 439 -19.54 23.59 -32.51
C ILE A 439 -19.27 24.64 -33.59
N GLU A 440 -18.47 24.28 -34.58
CA GLU A 440 -18.12 25.16 -35.72
C GLU A 440 -19.34 25.54 -36.53
N ILE A 441 -20.27 24.61 -36.77
CA ILE A 441 -21.58 24.90 -37.39
C ILE A 441 -22.35 25.95 -36.56
N LYS A 442 -22.43 25.76 -35.24
CA LYS A 442 -23.10 26.70 -34.33
C LYS A 442 -22.47 28.09 -34.31
N GLN A 443 -21.16 28.16 -34.54
CA GLN A 443 -20.40 29.42 -34.63
C GLN A 443 -20.41 30.03 -36.04
N GLY A 444 -20.98 29.36 -37.03
CA GLY A 444 -21.01 29.83 -38.43
C GLY A 444 -19.73 29.56 -39.22
N ASN A 445 -18.81 28.74 -38.71
CA ASN A 445 -17.52 28.41 -39.33
C ASN A 445 -17.65 27.18 -40.25
N PHE A 446 -18.52 27.28 -41.30
CA PHE A 446 -18.88 26.13 -42.13
C PHE A 446 -17.72 25.49 -42.88
N ASP A 447 -16.68 26.26 -43.28
CA ASP A 447 -15.52 25.69 -43.98
C ASP A 447 -14.69 24.76 -43.12
N LEU A 448 -14.50 25.11 -41.85
CA LEU A 448 -13.80 24.24 -40.90
C LEU A 448 -14.64 23.00 -40.56
N ALA A 449 -15.94 23.18 -40.35
CA ALA A 449 -16.86 22.09 -40.09
C ALA A 449 -16.88 21.06 -41.23
N LYS A 450 -16.90 21.53 -42.50
CA LYS A 450 -16.80 20.63 -43.67
C LYS A 450 -15.52 19.80 -43.66
N GLN A 451 -14.36 20.44 -43.39
CA GLN A 451 -13.08 19.73 -43.32
C GLN A 451 -13.09 18.65 -42.25
N ASN A 452 -13.58 18.98 -41.05
CA ASN A 452 -13.66 18.02 -39.94
C ASN A 452 -14.63 16.87 -40.27
N LEU A 453 -15.83 17.15 -40.85
CA LEU A 453 -16.80 16.11 -41.21
C LEU A 453 -16.29 15.19 -42.32
N LEU A 454 -15.59 15.70 -43.31
CA LEU A 454 -14.94 14.88 -44.35
C LEU A 454 -13.87 13.97 -43.71
N THR A 455 -13.10 14.49 -42.77
CA THR A 455 -12.12 13.67 -42.05
C THR A 455 -12.79 12.59 -41.19
N VAL A 456 -13.95 12.89 -40.57
CA VAL A 456 -14.74 11.88 -39.82
C VAL A 456 -15.17 10.75 -40.76
N ILE A 457 -15.68 11.08 -41.96
CA ILE A 457 -16.10 10.08 -42.96
C ILE A 457 -14.91 9.23 -43.45
N ASP A 458 -13.72 9.83 -43.58
CA ASP A 458 -12.49 9.11 -43.94
C ASP A 458 -12.06 8.11 -42.85
N ILE A 459 -12.22 8.50 -41.58
CA ILE A 459 -11.87 7.65 -40.43
C ILE A 459 -12.91 6.55 -40.21
N ASP A 460 -14.19 6.91 -40.22
CA ASP A 460 -15.32 5.99 -40.06
C ASP A 460 -16.37 6.23 -41.15
N PRO A 461 -16.32 5.47 -42.26
CA PRO A 461 -17.29 5.57 -43.36
C PRO A 461 -18.74 5.21 -42.99
N LEU A 462 -18.98 4.69 -41.77
CA LEU A 462 -20.31 4.36 -41.26
C LEU A 462 -20.86 5.40 -40.28
N TYR A 463 -20.22 6.55 -40.15
CA TYR A 463 -20.63 7.64 -39.25
C TYR A 463 -21.78 8.46 -39.87
N ASP A 464 -23.03 7.95 -39.77
CA ASP A 464 -24.23 8.47 -40.40
C ASP A 464 -24.49 9.96 -40.11
N GLU A 465 -24.26 10.40 -38.86
CA GLU A 465 -24.44 11.80 -38.45
C GLU A 465 -23.49 12.77 -39.18
N ALA A 466 -22.31 12.31 -39.59
CA ALA A 466 -21.36 13.16 -40.32
C ALA A 466 -21.84 13.47 -41.73
N TYR A 467 -22.36 12.48 -42.45
CA TYR A 467 -22.98 12.67 -43.75
C TYR A 467 -24.20 13.61 -43.67
N PHE A 468 -25.05 13.41 -42.67
CA PHE A 468 -26.23 14.25 -42.47
C PHE A 468 -25.86 15.72 -42.21
N ASN A 469 -24.93 15.99 -41.29
CA ASN A 469 -24.50 17.35 -41.00
C ASN A 469 -23.81 18.01 -42.19
N LEU A 470 -23.04 17.26 -42.98
CA LEU A 470 -22.43 17.76 -44.19
C LEU A 470 -23.47 18.09 -45.26
N ALA A 471 -24.53 17.25 -45.41
CA ALA A 471 -25.66 17.52 -46.29
C ALA A 471 -26.41 18.80 -45.88
N LEU A 472 -26.59 19.04 -44.57
CA LEU A 472 -27.19 20.29 -44.08
C LEU A 472 -26.34 21.52 -44.43
N ILE A 473 -25.03 21.45 -44.34
CA ILE A 473 -24.12 22.55 -44.72
C ILE A 473 -24.24 22.83 -46.22
N TYR A 474 -24.18 21.81 -47.07
CA TYR A 474 -24.33 22.00 -48.52
C TYR A 474 -25.73 22.50 -48.92
N THR A 475 -26.77 22.10 -48.21
CA THR A 475 -28.11 22.67 -48.38
C THR A 475 -28.13 24.18 -48.09
N HIS A 476 -27.49 24.58 -46.97
CA HIS A 476 -27.37 25.99 -46.59
C HIS A 476 -26.57 26.81 -47.63
N GLU A 477 -25.57 26.22 -48.27
CA GLU A 477 -24.76 26.84 -49.32
C GLU A 477 -25.45 26.84 -50.69
N GLY A 478 -26.63 26.21 -50.82
CA GLY A 478 -27.38 26.12 -52.08
C GLY A 478 -26.83 25.05 -53.04
N ASN A 479 -25.92 24.20 -52.59
CA ASN A 479 -25.39 23.10 -53.38
C ASN A 479 -26.23 21.83 -53.18
N TYR A 480 -27.41 21.84 -53.81
CA TYR A 480 -28.42 20.79 -53.60
C TYR A 480 -28.04 19.43 -54.19
N GLU A 481 -27.16 19.38 -55.19
CA GLU A 481 -26.70 18.13 -55.79
C GLU A 481 -25.82 17.31 -54.79
N GLN A 482 -24.81 17.95 -54.21
CA GLN A 482 -23.96 17.31 -53.19
C GLN A 482 -24.75 17.03 -51.91
N ALA A 483 -25.66 17.92 -51.50
CA ALA A 483 -26.52 17.70 -50.34
C ALA A 483 -27.41 16.45 -50.52
N LEU A 484 -27.95 16.23 -51.73
CA LEU A 484 -28.79 15.07 -52.02
C LEU A 484 -27.98 13.75 -51.91
N GLU A 485 -26.79 13.68 -52.53
CA GLU A 485 -25.91 12.51 -52.49
C GLU A 485 -25.56 12.15 -51.04
N LEU A 486 -25.11 13.11 -50.24
CA LEU A 486 -24.75 12.88 -48.84
C LEU A 486 -25.95 12.51 -47.95
N SER A 487 -27.15 13.03 -48.25
CA SER A 487 -28.38 12.67 -47.55
C SER A 487 -28.83 11.23 -47.86
N GLU A 488 -28.56 10.75 -49.09
CA GLU A 488 -28.78 9.36 -49.52
C GLU A 488 -27.81 8.43 -48.76
N ASP A 489 -26.50 8.77 -48.70
CA ASP A 489 -25.51 8.02 -47.96
C ASP A 489 -25.88 7.88 -46.47
N ALA A 490 -26.29 8.98 -45.82
CA ALA A 490 -26.76 8.94 -44.42
C ALA A 490 -27.96 8.02 -44.23
N LEU A 491 -28.91 8.05 -45.22
CA LEU A 491 -30.10 7.22 -45.17
C LEU A 491 -29.79 5.75 -45.42
N ASP A 492 -28.83 5.44 -46.30
CA ASP A 492 -28.39 4.07 -46.56
C ASP A 492 -27.76 3.43 -45.33
N ILE A 493 -26.97 4.19 -44.58
CA ILE A 493 -26.39 3.72 -43.31
C ILE A 493 -27.49 3.49 -42.26
N LYS A 494 -28.50 4.42 -42.19
CA LYS A 494 -29.55 4.38 -41.14
C LYS A 494 -30.95 4.57 -41.72
N PRO A 495 -31.51 3.55 -42.39
CA PRO A 495 -32.74 3.66 -43.19
C PRO A 495 -34.01 4.04 -42.42
N ASN A 496 -34.01 3.91 -41.09
CA ASN A 496 -35.18 4.19 -40.25
C ASN A 496 -35.13 5.57 -39.57
N ASN A 497 -34.09 6.38 -39.80
CA ASN A 497 -33.98 7.71 -39.23
C ASN A 497 -34.98 8.67 -39.94
N LYS A 498 -35.84 9.31 -39.14
CA LYS A 498 -36.90 10.21 -39.68
C LYS A 498 -36.32 11.50 -40.26
N ASP A 499 -35.33 12.05 -39.58
CA ASP A 499 -34.73 13.34 -39.97
C ASP A 499 -33.98 13.20 -41.30
N TYR A 500 -33.29 12.06 -41.51
CA TYR A 500 -32.60 11.78 -42.77
C TYR A 500 -33.59 11.61 -43.94
N LYS A 501 -34.70 10.88 -43.69
CA LYS A 501 -35.78 10.75 -44.69
C LYS A 501 -36.41 12.08 -45.06
N GLU A 502 -36.64 12.92 -44.08
CA GLU A 502 -37.22 14.23 -44.27
C GLU A 502 -36.32 15.11 -45.12
N LEU A 503 -35.03 15.21 -44.78
CA LEU A 503 -34.04 15.98 -45.53
C LEU A 503 -33.94 15.47 -46.99
N TYR A 504 -33.76 14.16 -47.18
CA TYR A 504 -33.68 13.55 -48.49
C TYR A 504 -34.92 13.87 -49.36
N THR A 505 -36.13 13.71 -48.79
CA THR A 505 -37.38 14.00 -49.49
C THR A 505 -37.53 15.48 -49.88
N GLN A 506 -37.12 16.38 -48.97
CA GLN A 506 -37.11 17.83 -49.24
C GLN A 506 -36.19 18.19 -50.43
N LEU A 507 -34.97 17.61 -50.42
CA LEU A 507 -33.98 17.86 -51.45
C LEU A 507 -34.42 17.29 -52.81
N MET A 508 -35.00 16.09 -52.82
CA MET A 508 -35.60 15.51 -54.06
C MET A 508 -36.70 16.39 -54.65
N ASN A 509 -37.68 16.84 -53.85
CA ASN A 509 -38.75 17.71 -54.29
C ASN A 509 -38.21 19.07 -54.76
N SER A 510 -37.15 19.59 -54.18
CA SER A 510 -36.51 20.84 -54.60
C SER A 510 -35.83 20.70 -55.96
N LYS A 511 -35.24 19.55 -56.27
CA LYS A 511 -34.63 19.24 -57.57
C LYS A 511 -35.66 19.14 -58.66
N GLU A 512 -36.75 18.41 -58.40
CA GLU A 512 -37.87 18.27 -59.36
C GLU A 512 -38.61 19.62 -59.69
N SER A 513 -38.53 20.60 -58.78
CA SER A 513 -39.14 21.91 -58.97
C SER A 513 -38.28 22.90 -59.79
N VAL A 514 -36.99 22.56 -60.01
CA VAL A 514 -36.01 23.40 -60.73
C VAL A 514 -35.78 22.86 -62.17
N GLU A 515 -36.08 21.58 -62.44
CA GLU A 515 -36.17 21.01 -63.81
C GLU A 515 -37.56 21.30 -64.45
#